data_7987ef721a8d1c96485b880bf892f5eb
#
_entry.id   7987ef721a8d1c96485b880bf892f5eb
#
_cell.length_a   1.000
_cell.length_b   1.000
_cell.length_c   1.000
_cell.angle_alpha   90.00
_cell.angle_beta   90.00
_cell.angle_gamma   90.00
#
_symmetry.space_group_name_H-M   'P 1'
#
loop_
_entity.id
_entity.type
_entity.pdbx_description
1 polymer ?
#
loop_
_entity_poly.entity_id
_entity_poly.type
_entity_poly.pdbx_seq_one_letter_code
_entity_poly.pdbx_strand_id
1 'polypeptide(L)'
;MHNLKEIRKDFEKFKKQLKSRNIDINIDNLKDLDEKNRILIQKKEKLENEKKEISKSKDKSLFNRSKEISQELDHVSSDQKQIKIDLDIILSSIPNIPHKDVPVGVDENDNVEISKSGILPNFDFKPKTHYELGENLNMLDFDLATKTTGSRFVFVKDKLALLERALSNYM
;
A
#
# COMPACT_ATOMS: atom_id res chain seq x y z
N MET A 1 -3.84 -2.57 1.90
CA MET A 1 -3.34 -2.28 3.26
C MET A 1 -3.44 -3.57 4.07
N HIS A 2 -2.40 -3.94 4.78
CA HIS A 2 -2.36 -5.19 5.54
C HIS A 2 -3.26 -5.13 6.78
N ASN A 3 -3.93 -6.25 7.08
CA ASN A 3 -4.77 -6.35 8.26
C ASN A 3 -3.96 -6.93 9.43
N LEU A 4 -3.67 -6.11 10.44
CA LEU A 4 -2.94 -6.52 11.64
C LEU A 4 -3.58 -7.71 12.38
N LYS A 5 -4.91 -7.87 12.32
CA LYS A 5 -5.59 -9.01 12.95
C LYS A 5 -5.22 -10.32 12.26
N GLU A 6 -5.11 -10.31 10.94
CA GLU A 6 -4.70 -11.50 10.17
C GLU A 6 -3.21 -11.80 10.37
N ILE A 7 -2.36 -10.76 10.37
CA ILE A 7 -0.92 -10.91 10.65
C ILE A 7 -0.70 -11.56 12.02
N ARG A 8 -1.45 -11.13 13.05
CA ARG A 8 -1.35 -11.69 14.42
C ARG A 8 -1.72 -13.16 14.51
N LYS A 9 -2.68 -13.63 13.69
CA LYS A 9 -3.10 -15.04 13.72
C LYS A 9 -1.97 -15.99 13.38
N ASP A 10 -1.12 -15.61 12.42
CA ASP A 10 0.01 -16.43 11.99
C ASP A 10 1.13 -15.55 11.43
N PHE A 11 1.91 -14.99 12.35
CA PHE A 11 3.01 -14.10 12.03
C PHE A 11 4.12 -14.80 11.24
N GLU A 12 4.40 -16.07 11.55
CA GLU A 12 5.44 -16.84 10.86
C GLU A 12 5.05 -17.14 9.41
N LYS A 13 3.79 -17.46 9.17
CA LYS A 13 3.26 -17.61 7.81
C LYS A 13 3.37 -16.29 7.03
N PHE A 14 3.02 -15.19 7.64
CA PHE A 14 3.14 -13.85 7.03
C PHE A 14 4.60 -13.55 6.67
N LYS A 15 5.54 -13.79 7.58
CA LYS A 15 6.98 -13.60 7.37
C LYS A 15 7.50 -14.48 6.22
N LYS A 16 7.05 -15.75 6.14
CA LYS A 16 7.39 -16.67 5.05
C LYS A 16 6.86 -16.18 3.70
N GLN A 17 5.62 -15.68 3.66
CA GLN A 17 5.02 -15.14 2.44
C GLN A 17 5.72 -13.88 1.95
N LEU A 18 6.20 -13.01 2.85
CA LEU A 18 7.02 -11.86 2.47
C LEU A 18 8.37 -12.26 1.89
N LYS A 19 9.02 -13.26 2.49
CA LYS A 19 10.29 -13.78 1.97
C LYS A 19 10.18 -14.32 0.54
N SER A 20 9.02 -14.85 0.14
CA SER A 20 8.82 -15.32 -1.23
C SER A 20 8.86 -14.21 -2.29
N ARG A 21 8.84 -12.94 -1.88
CA ARG A 21 9.03 -11.78 -2.77
C ARG A 21 10.49 -11.37 -2.94
N ASN A 22 11.43 -12.11 -2.33
CA ASN A 22 12.87 -11.78 -2.32
C ASN A 22 13.17 -10.36 -1.81
N ILE A 23 12.32 -9.84 -0.90
CA ILE A 23 12.49 -8.54 -0.30
C ILE A 23 12.88 -8.74 1.16
N ASP A 24 14.00 -8.14 1.54
CA ASP A 24 14.44 -8.11 2.93
C ASP A 24 13.80 -6.90 3.64
N ILE A 25 12.69 -7.15 4.32
CA ILE A 25 12.00 -6.14 5.13
C ILE A 25 12.09 -6.56 6.59
N ASN A 26 12.66 -5.70 7.40
CA ASN A 26 12.67 -5.90 8.84
C ASN A 26 11.28 -5.62 9.42
N ILE A 27 10.54 -6.70 9.69
CA ILE A 27 9.21 -6.64 10.32
C ILE A 27 9.23 -7.11 11.78
N ASP A 28 10.41 -7.35 12.35
CA ASP A 28 10.53 -7.89 13.71
C ASP A 28 9.93 -6.91 14.73
N ASN A 29 10.07 -5.60 14.51
CA ASN A 29 9.47 -4.57 15.34
C ASN A 29 7.93 -4.47 15.23
N LEU A 30 7.32 -5.02 14.18
CA LEU A 30 5.87 -4.91 13.97
C LEU A 30 5.07 -5.57 15.07
N LYS A 31 5.52 -6.73 15.54
CA LYS A 31 4.86 -7.47 16.62
C LYS A 31 4.93 -6.72 17.94
N ASP A 32 6.10 -6.18 18.27
CA ASP A 32 6.32 -5.44 19.51
C ASP A 32 5.52 -4.13 19.54
N LEU A 33 5.48 -3.42 18.42
CA LEU A 33 4.68 -2.19 18.29
C LEU A 33 3.17 -2.47 18.39
N ASP A 34 2.69 -3.54 17.75
CA ASP A 34 1.29 -3.93 17.85
C ASP A 34 0.91 -4.32 19.27
N GLU A 35 1.77 -5.04 20.00
CA GLU A 35 1.55 -5.39 21.40
C GLU A 35 1.53 -4.15 22.29
N LYS A 36 2.49 -3.24 22.14
CA LYS A 36 2.50 -1.96 22.87
C LYS A 36 1.25 -1.15 22.59
N ASN A 37 0.84 -1.04 21.32
CA ASN A 37 -0.40 -0.34 20.98
C ASN A 37 -1.62 -0.92 21.66
N ARG A 38 -1.75 -2.23 21.73
CA ARG A 38 -2.85 -2.91 22.41
C ARG A 38 -2.86 -2.66 23.93
N ILE A 39 -1.68 -2.69 24.57
CA ILE A 39 -1.54 -2.38 25.99
C ILE A 39 -2.00 -0.94 26.26
N LEU A 40 -1.58 0.01 25.42
CA LEU A 40 -2.00 1.41 25.56
C LEU A 40 -3.49 1.61 25.34
N ILE A 41 -4.10 0.91 24.38
CA ILE A 41 -5.56 0.93 24.18
C ILE A 41 -6.27 0.44 25.44
N GLN A 42 -5.88 -0.71 26.00
CA GLN A 42 -6.48 -1.25 27.21
C GLN A 42 -6.29 -0.31 28.43
N LYS A 43 -5.09 0.31 28.55
CA LYS A 43 -4.84 1.28 29.61
C LYS A 43 -5.74 2.49 29.47
N LYS A 44 -5.88 3.01 28.27
CA LYS A 44 -6.76 4.15 27.96
C LYS A 44 -8.22 3.84 28.30
N GLU A 45 -8.74 2.69 27.88
CA GLU A 45 -10.11 2.25 28.17
C GLU A 45 -10.36 2.13 29.68
N LYS A 46 -9.40 1.60 30.44
CA LYS A 46 -9.50 1.51 31.90
C LYS A 46 -9.58 2.89 32.55
N LEU A 47 -8.70 3.81 32.15
CA LEU A 47 -8.68 5.18 32.68
C LEU A 47 -9.95 5.97 32.31
N GLU A 48 -10.44 5.80 31.08
CA GLU A 48 -11.70 6.42 30.66
C GLU A 48 -12.91 5.89 31.46
N ASN A 49 -12.93 4.59 31.73
CA ASN A 49 -14.00 3.99 32.56
C ASN A 49 -13.91 4.47 34.01
N GLU A 50 -12.71 4.50 34.62
CA GLU A 50 -12.49 5.05 35.95
C GLU A 50 -12.97 6.50 36.04
N LYS A 51 -12.61 7.34 35.06
CA LYS A 51 -13.04 8.74 34.98
C LYS A 51 -14.56 8.88 34.87
N LYS A 52 -15.23 8.00 34.11
CA LYS A 52 -16.69 7.96 33.99
C LYS A 52 -17.36 7.61 35.34
N GLU A 53 -16.83 6.64 36.06
CA GLU A 53 -17.37 6.26 37.37
C GLU A 53 -17.19 7.36 38.39
N ILE A 54 -16.03 8.02 38.46
CA ILE A 54 -15.81 9.20 39.30
C ILE A 54 -16.82 10.30 38.96
N SER A 55 -17.04 10.58 37.69
CA SER A 55 -18.01 11.59 37.26
C SER A 55 -19.45 11.27 37.68
N LYS A 56 -19.84 9.99 37.64
CA LYS A 56 -21.16 9.54 38.05
C LYS A 56 -21.37 9.63 39.59
N SER A 57 -20.31 9.36 40.36
CA SER A 57 -20.40 9.39 41.84
C SER A 57 -20.68 10.77 42.41
N LYS A 58 -20.34 11.85 41.65
CA LYS A 58 -20.41 13.26 42.09
C LYS A 58 -19.65 13.54 43.39
N ASP A 59 -18.71 12.67 43.75
CA ASP A 59 -17.91 12.80 44.96
C ASP A 59 -16.77 13.81 44.76
N LYS A 60 -16.84 14.93 45.48
CA LYS A 60 -15.86 15.99 45.41
C LYS A 60 -14.47 15.58 45.92
N SER A 61 -14.38 14.55 46.76
CA SER A 61 -13.10 14.02 47.26
C SER A 61 -12.23 13.41 46.14
N LEU A 62 -12.88 12.94 45.08
CA LEU A 62 -12.23 12.31 43.92
C LEU A 62 -11.78 13.30 42.82
N PHE A 63 -11.95 14.62 43.05
CA PHE A 63 -11.58 15.63 42.05
C PHE A 63 -10.09 15.57 41.68
N ASN A 64 -9.21 15.43 42.69
CA ASN A 64 -7.77 15.30 42.43
C ASN A 64 -7.45 14.08 41.57
N ARG A 65 -8.07 12.93 41.92
CA ARG A 65 -7.91 11.70 41.14
C ARG A 65 -8.39 11.85 39.69
N SER A 66 -9.52 12.54 39.47
CA SER A 66 -10.03 12.81 38.14
C SER A 66 -9.06 13.68 37.30
N LYS A 67 -8.36 14.63 37.95
CA LYS A 67 -7.33 15.48 37.30
C LYS A 67 -6.09 14.66 36.93
N GLU A 68 -5.64 13.80 37.84
CA GLU A 68 -4.52 12.87 37.56
C GLU A 68 -4.83 11.95 36.38
N ILE A 69 -6.02 11.33 36.35
CA ILE A 69 -6.47 10.49 35.25
C ILE A 69 -6.48 11.27 33.93
N SER A 70 -6.86 12.55 33.95
CA SER A 70 -6.83 13.35 32.73
C SER A 70 -5.40 13.53 32.20
N GLN A 71 -4.45 13.79 33.09
CA GLN A 71 -3.02 13.89 32.71
C GLN A 71 -2.47 12.55 32.21
N GLU A 72 -2.81 11.46 32.88
CA GLU A 72 -2.43 10.12 32.42
C GLU A 72 -3.03 9.79 31.05
N LEU A 73 -4.27 10.16 30.78
CA LEU A 73 -4.94 9.97 29.48
C LEU A 73 -4.26 10.77 28.37
N ASP A 74 -3.81 11.99 28.65
CA ASP A 74 -3.06 12.82 27.68
C ASP A 74 -1.75 12.15 27.30
N HIS A 75 -0.98 11.64 28.29
CA HIS A 75 0.26 10.91 28.05
C HIS A 75 0.01 9.62 27.24
N VAL A 76 -0.92 8.77 27.69
CA VAL A 76 -1.26 7.51 27.01
C VAL A 76 -1.74 7.76 25.58
N SER A 77 -2.52 8.83 25.35
CA SER A 77 -3.01 9.18 24.03
C SER A 77 -1.90 9.68 23.11
N SER A 78 -0.93 10.43 23.64
CA SER A 78 0.26 10.86 22.89
C SER A 78 1.12 9.67 22.48
N ASP A 79 1.43 8.78 23.44
CA ASP A 79 2.23 7.58 23.17
C ASP A 79 1.56 6.67 22.16
N GLN A 80 0.24 6.45 22.30
CA GLN A 80 -0.54 5.67 21.36
C GLN A 80 -0.52 6.26 19.94
N LYS A 81 -0.61 7.59 19.83
CA LYS A 81 -0.56 8.28 18.54
C LYS A 81 0.79 8.04 17.86
N GLN A 82 1.89 8.14 18.60
CA GLN A 82 3.21 7.89 18.05
C GLN A 82 3.38 6.44 17.59
N ILE A 83 3.01 5.46 18.42
CA ILE A 83 3.08 4.04 18.05
C ILE A 83 2.21 3.73 16.83
N LYS A 84 1.05 4.39 16.70
CA LYS A 84 0.20 4.22 15.52
C LYS A 84 0.87 4.75 14.26
N ILE A 85 1.56 5.89 14.33
CA ILE A 85 2.34 6.43 13.21
C ILE A 85 3.44 5.43 12.81
N ASP A 86 4.19 4.91 13.78
CA ASP A 86 5.27 3.96 13.53
C ASP A 86 4.74 2.66 12.89
N LEU A 87 3.59 2.16 13.36
CA LEU A 87 2.90 1.01 12.75
C LEU A 87 2.47 1.31 11.32
N ASP A 88 1.89 2.47 11.05
CA ASP A 88 1.42 2.86 9.72
C ASP A 88 2.60 3.01 8.74
N ILE A 89 3.74 3.52 9.19
CA ILE A 89 4.98 3.59 8.40
C ILE A 89 5.43 2.18 8.00
N ILE A 90 5.55 1.26 8.95
CA ILE A 90 5.97 -0.12 8.66
C ILE A 90 4.96 -0.80 7.73
N LEU A 91 3.66 -0.73 8.05
CA LEU A 91 2.62 -1.38 7.25
C LEU A 91 2.52 -0.84 5.82
N SER A 92 2.81 0.45 5.62
CA SER A 92 2.83 1.06 4.29
C SER A 92 4.06 0.68 3.47
N SER A 93 5.17 0.34 4.11
CA SER A 93 6.40 -0.12 3.44
C SER A 93 6.34 -1.60 3.02
N ILE A 94 5.43 -2.39 3.64
CA ILE A 94 5.31 -3.81 3.32
C ILE A 94 4.53 -4.00 2.01
N PRO A 95 5.09 -4.68 1.01
CA PRO A 95 4.38 -4.98 -0.23
C PRO A 95 3.28 -6.01 0.00
N ASN A 96 2.30 -6.06 -0.90
CA ASN A 96 1.22 -7.04 -0.82
C ASN A 96 1.75 -8.47 -0.88
N ILE A 97 1.11 -9.36 -0.13
CA ILE A 97 1.38 -10.79 -0.19
C ILE A 97 0.98 -11.31 -1.57
N PRO A 98 1.84 -12.07 -2.25
CA PRO A 98 1.52 -12.66 -3.54
C PRO A 98 0.41 -13.71 -3.39
N HIS A 99 -0.37 -13.91 -4.45
CA HIS A 99 -1.31 -15.01 -4.51
C HIS A 99 -0.56 -16.34 -4.51
N LYS A 100 -1.19 -17.40 -4.01
CA LYS A 100 -0.59 -18.73 -3.88
C LYS A 100 -0.08 -19.34 -5.21
N ASP A 101 -0.68 -18.90 -6.33
CA ASP A 101 -0.36 -19.40 -7.67
C ASP A 101 0.79 -18.61 -8.33
N VAL A 102 1.28 -17.54 -7.67
CA VAL A 102 2.43 -16.80 -8.16
C VAL A 102 3.70 -17.58 -7.85
N PRO A 103 4.53 -17.91 -8.86
CA PRO A 103 5.79 -18.60 -8.63
C PRO A 103 6.75 -17.75 -7.81
N VAL A 104 7.59 -18.42 -7.04
CA VAL A 104 8.70 -17.76 -6.35
C VAL A 104 9.86 -17.66 -7.34
N GLY A 105 10.28 -16.45 -7.64
CA GLY A 105 11.34 -16.19 -8.62
C GLY A 105 12.11 -14.91 -8.29
N VAL A 106 13.20 -14.69 -9.00
CA VAL A 106 14.09 -13.54 -8.85
C VAL A 106 13.81 -12.49 -9.93
N ASP A 107 13.50 -12.95 -11.15
CA ASP A 107 13.25 -12.09 -12.30
C ASP A 107 12.14 -12.66 -13.22
N GLU A 108 11.97 -12.03 -14.39
CA GLU A 108 10.95 -12.40 -15.37
C GLU A 108 11.12 -13.80 -15.98
N ASN A 109 12.31 -14.39 -15.91
CA ASN A 109 12.57 -15.74 -16.45
C ASN A 109 11.93 -16.82 -15.59
N ASP A 110 11.63 -16.52 -14.33
CA ASP A 110 10.92 -17.39 -13.40
C ASP A 110 9.39 -17.35 -13.58
N ASN A 111 8.88 -16.50 -14.47
CA ASN A 111 7.45 -16.42 -14.76
C ASN A 111 6.96 -17.69 -15.46
N VAL A 112 5.81 -18.20 -15.01
CA VAL A 112 5.17 -19.37 -15.59
C VAL A 112 4.01 -18.93 -16.48
N GLU A 113 4.06 -19.34 -17.77
CA GLU A 113 2.96 -19.09 -18.69
C GLU A 113 1.73 -19.91 -18.25
N ILE A 114 0.65 -19.23 -17.89
CA ILE A 114 -0.59 -19.86 -17.42
C ILE A 114 -1.46 -20.28 -18.59
N SER A 115 -1.56 -19.44 -19.61
CA SER A 115 -2.36 -19.73 -20.80
C SER A 115 -1.85 -18.95 -22.00
N LYS A 116 -2.03 -19.52 -23.17
CA LYS A 116 -1.75 -18.87 -24.45
C LYS A 116 -3.00 -18.95 -25.32
N SER A 117 -3.45 -17.82 -25.81
CA SER A 117 -4.63 -17.73 -26.66
C SER A 117 -4.31 -17.08 -27.99
N GLY A 118 -4.86 -17.63 -29.08
CA GLY A 118 -4.64 -17.15 -30.42
C GLY A 118 -3.36 -17.68 -31.08
N ILE A 119 -3.19 -17.33 -32.32
CA ILE A 119 -2.04 -17.66 -33.16
C ILE A 119 -1.32 -16.38 -33.49
N LEU A 120 -0.02 -16.33 -33.25
CA LEU A 120 0.81 -15.18 -33.67
C LEU A 120 0.82 -15.11 -35.20
N PRO A 121 0.50 -13.94 -35.79
CA PRO A 121 0.58 -13.78 -37.23
C PRO A 121 2.03 -13.92 -37.68
N ASN A 122 2.23 -14.68 -38.76
CA ASN A 122 3.52 -14.76 -39.44
C ASN A 122 3.51 -13.82 -40.61
N PHE A 123 4.39 -12.80 -40.56
CA PHE A 123 4.52 -11.83 -41.62
C PHE A 123 5.67 -12.22 -42.55
N ASP A 124 5.50 -12.05 -43.85
CA ASP A 124 6.53 -12.20 -44.89
C ASP A 124 7.41 -10.96 -45.02
N PHE A 125 7.15 -9.93 -44.22
CA PHE A 125 7.93 -8.70 -44.08
C PHE A 125 8.32 -8.41 -42.64
N LYS A 126 9.30 -7.55 -42.41
CA LYS A 126 9.70 -7.10 -41.10
C LYS A 126 8.70 -6.05 -40.58
N PRO A 127 7.88 -6.36 -39.57
CA PRO A 127 6.90 -5.41 -39.02
C PRO A 127 7.63 -4.23 -38.38
N LYS A 128 7.09 -3.04 -38.56
CA LYS A 128 7.55 -1.83 -37.86
C LYS A 128 7.04 -1.82 -36.41
N THR A 129 7.77 -1.16 -35.55
CA THR A 129 7.35 -0.94 -34.19
C THR A 129 6.16 0.02 -34.09
N HIS A 130 5.44 0.02 -32.99
CA HIS A 130 4.28 0.91 -32.81
C HIS A 130 4.64 2.40 -32.88
N TYR A 131 5.81 2.80 -32.37
CA TYR A 131 6.25 4.18 -32.44
C TYR A 131 6.65 4.57 -33.89
N GLU A 132 7.35 3.71 -34.64
CA GLU A 132 7.64 3.96 -36.06
C GLU A 132 6.35 4.09 -36.88
N LEU A 133 5.33 3.27 -36.57
CA LEU A 133 4.03 3.38 -37.24
C LEU A 133 3.33 4.69 -36.89
N GLY A 134 3.35 5.08 -35.62
CA GLY A 134 2.73 6.30 -35.14
C GLY A 134 3.36 7.56 -35.73
N GLU A 135 4.70 7.61 -35.85
CA GLU A 135 5.41 8.70 -36.50
C GLU A 135 5.15 8.75 -38.01
N ASN A 136 5.22 7.61 -38.70
CA ASN A 136 4.92 7.55 -40.13
C ASN A 136 3.50 7.99 -40.47
N LEU A 137 2.55 7.77 -39.57
CA LEU A 137 1.16 8.23 -39.70
C LEU A 137 0.96 9.67 -39.21
N ASN A 138 2.02 10.34 -38.74
CA ASN A 138 1.96 11.65 -38.06
C ASN A 138 1.00 11.73 -36.88
N MET A 139 0.76 10.60 -36.22
CA MET A 139 -0.14 10.49 -35.07
C MET A 139 0.59 10.50 -33.72
N LEU A 140 1.92 10.26 -33.72
CA LEU A 140 2.81 10.41 -32.58
C LEU A 140 3.88 11.47 -32.89
N ASP A 141 4.22 12.30 -31.90
CA ASP A 141 5.21 13.37 -32.06
C ASP A 141 6.10 13.43 -30.80
N PHE A 142 7.27 12.81 -30.92
CA PHE A 142 8.27 12.78 -29.85
C PHE A 142 9.11 14.05 -29.81
N ASP A 143 9.34 14.68 -30.96
CA ASP A 143 10.16 15.91 -31.07
C ASP A 143 9.45 17.09 -30.40
N LEU A 144 8.15 17.23 -30.62
CA LEU A 144 7.35 18.26 -29.97
C LEU A 144 7.27 18.04 -28.48
N ALA A 145 7.11 16.78 -28.03
CA ALA A 145 7.09 16.42 -26.61
C ALA A 145 8.43 16.71 -25.94
N THR A 146 9.55 16.42 -26.60
CA THR A 146 10.89 16.72 -26.08
C THR A 146 11.10 18.22 -25.87
N LYS A 147 10.59 19.06 -26.78
CA LYS A 147 10.71 20.52 -26.69
C LYS A 147 9.85 21.14 -25.59
N THR A 148 8.73 20.53 -25.25
CA THR A 148 7.76 21.11 -24.32
C THR A 148 7.78 20.48 -22.93
N THR A 149 8.07 19.17 -22.85
CA THR A 149 7.91 18.40 -21.61
C THR A 149 9.16 17.57 -21.28
N GLY A 150 9.70 16.85 -22.24
CA GLY A 150 10.89 16.02 -22.08
C GLY A 150 10.90 14.77 -22.95
N SER A 151 12.07 14.10 -23.06
CA SER A 151 12.30 12.98 -23.96
C SER A 151 11.53 11.69 -23.65
N ARG A 152 10.86 11.60 -22.49
CA ARG A 152 10.06 10.43 -22.09
C ARG A 152 8.57 10.60 -22.35
N PHE A 153 8.18 11.66 -23.01
CA PHE A 153 6.80 11.97 -23.34
C PHE A 153 6.55 11.86 -24.83
N VAL A 154 5.29 11.75 -25.21
CA VAL A 154 4.85 11.75 -26.61
C VAL A 154 3.55 12.54 -26.71
N PHE A 155 3.39 13.32 -27.77
CA PHE A 155 2.10 13.88 -28.15
C PHE A 155 1.36 12.90 -29.03
N VAL A 156 0.15 12.53 -28.62
CA VAL A 156 -0.79 11.74 -29.41
C VAL A 156 -1.69 12.70 -30.16
N LYS A 157 -1.76 12.57 -31.47
CA LYS A 157 -2.46 13.52 -32.35
C LYS A 157 -3.56 12.84 -33.19
N ASP A 158 -4.46 13.67 -33.69
CA ASP A 158 -5.48 13.31 -34.68
C ASP A 158 -6.32 12.09 -34.27
N LYS A 159 -6.49 11.15 -35.20
CA LYS A 159 -7.37 9.97 -35.01
C LYS A 159 -6.92 9.06 -33.86
N LEU A 160 -5.62 8.98 -33.59
CA LEU A 160 -5.11 8.20 -32.45
C LEU A 160 -5.53 8.82 -31.12
N ALA A 161 -5.50 10.15 -31.00
CA ALA A 161 -5.99 10.84 -29.82
C ALA A 161 -7.52 10.67 -29.63
N LEU A 162 -8.28 10.63 -30.72
CA LEU A 162 -9.71 10.33 -30.67
C LEU A 162 -9.97 8.89 -30.23
N LEU A 163 -9.18 7.94 -30.72
CA LEU A 163 -9.30 6.53 -30.36
C LEU A 163 -8.99 6.31 -28.88
N GLU A 164 -7.95 6.94 -28.35
CA GLU A 164 -7.58 6.87 -26.92
C GLU A 164 -8.73 7.35 -26.04
N ARG A 165 -9.34 8.51 -26.37
CA ARG A 165 -10.50 9.04 -25.66
C ARG A 165 -11.72 8.13 -25.77
N ALA A 166 -11.95 7.56 -26.97
CA ALA A 166 -13.07 6.64 -27.18
C ALA A 166 -12.91 5.36 -26.32
N LEU A 167 -11.71 4.82 -26.25
CA LEU A 167 -11.41 3.65 -25.41
C LEU A 167 -11.59 3.97 -23.92
N SER A 168 -11.10 5.13 -23.47
CA SER A 168 -11.27 5.57 -22.07
C SER A 168 -12.73 5.74 -21.68
N ASN A 169 -13.56 6.21 -22.60
CA ASN A 169 -15.01 6.35 -22.35
C ASN A 169 -15.78 5.02 -22.44
N TYR A 170 -15.23 4.04 -23.17
CA TYR A 170 -15.85 2.72 -23.32
C TYR A 170 -15.58 1.81 -22.09
N MET A 171 -14.41 1.94 -21.47
CA MET A 171 -13.98 1.16 -20.30
C MET A 171 -14.61 1.68 -18.99
#